data_c7b2ec1f5096eb7c395c809ec29e2500
#
_entry.id   c7b2ec1f5096eb7c395c809ec29e2500
#
_cell.length_a   1.000
_cell.length_b   1.000
_cell.length_c   1.000
_cell.angle_alpha   90.00
_cell.angle_beta   90.00
_cell.angle_gamma   90.00
#
_symmetry.space_group_name_H-M   'P 1'
#
loop_
_entity.id
_entity.type
_entity.pdbx_description
1 polymer ?
#
loop_
_entity_poly.entity_id
_entity_poly.type
_entity_poly.pdbx_seq_one_letter_code
_entity_poly.pdbx_strand_id
1 'polypeptide(L)'
;RSAGAMGVVLEDQTWPKRCGHMRGKSVVEAEEHAAKVRAAADARDGERFIITARTDALDTDGMDEALRRALLYKEAGADVLFVEGPRSREELELIGRELPPPLAVNLVDGGNTPHFGLEELEEMGFFSVGFVVSGLYAAAAALERTYRHLLEHGSTGGLSETMMSFDEFNDMIGVE
;
A
#
# COMPACT_ATOMS: atom_id res chain seq x y z
N ARG A 1 12.80 12.77 7.05
CA ARG A 1 12.65 14.21 6.87
C ARG A 1 13.90 14.86 6.31
N SER A 2 15.03 14.80 7.00
CA SER A 2 16.30 15.35 6.51
C SER A 2 16.76 14.79 5.15
N ALA A 3 16.30 13.62 4.76
CA ALA A 3 16.54 13.01 3.45
C ALA A 3 15.51 13.39 2.38
N GLY A 4 14.62 14.37 2.65
CA GLY A 4 13.59 14.83 1.70
C GLY A 4 12.29 14.03 1.72
N ALA A 5 12.12 13.08 2.65
CA ALA A 5 10.85 12.35 2.78
C ALA A 5 9.72 13.29 3.23
N MET A 6 8.54 13.16 2.60
CA MET A 6 7.34 13.96 2.86
C MET A 6 6.37 13.31 3.85
N GLY A 7 6.62 12.06 4.22
CA GLY A 7 5.78 11.31 5.15
C GLY A 7 6.37 9.95 5.47
N VAL A 8 5.68 9.24 6.37
CA VAL A 8 6.03 7.88 6.78
C VAL A 8 4.76 7.07 7.00
N VAL A 9 4.83 5.77 6.70
CA VAL A 9 3.83 4.79 7.12
C VAL A 9 4.40 4.01 8.30
N LEU A 10 3.69 4.02 9.42
CA LEU A 10 4.00 3.25 10.62
C LEU A 10 2.97 2.13 10.76
N GLU A 11 3.42 0.89 10.83
CA GLU A 11 2.54 -0.27 10.99
C GLU A 11 2.70 -0.92 12.36
N ASP A 12 1.62 -1.51 12.87
CA ASP A 12 1.56 -2.13 14.19
C ASP A 12 1.99 -3.60 14.24
N GLN A 13 2.56 -4.14 13.14
CA GLN A 13 3.07 -5.51 13.15
C GLN A 13 4.25 -5.69 14.11
N THR A 14 4.34 -6.88 14.71
CA THR A 14 5.55 -7.33 15.42
C THR A 14 6.68 -7.59 14.45
N TRP A 15 7.93 -7.42 14.89
CA TRP A 15 9.11 -7.76 14.09
C TRP A 15 9.50 -9.24 14.25
N PRO A 16 9.91 -9.95 13.17
CA PRO A 16 9.96 -9.49 11.78
C PRO A 16 8.58 -9.46 11.11
N LYS A 17 8.28 -8.35 10.46
CA LYS A 17 7.00 -8.16 9.80
C LYS A 17 6.80 -9.06 8.58
N ARG A 18 5.54 -9.25 8.17
CA ARG A 18 5.15 -9.95 6.94
C ARG A 18 4.32 -9.03 6.03
N CYS A 19 4.19 -9.42 4.76
CA CYS A 19 3.26 -8.72 3.87
C CYS A 19 1.83 -8.79 4.44
N GLY A 20 1.10 -7.68 4.39
CA GLY A 20 -0.26 -7.56 4.91
C GLY A 20 -1.27 -8.54 4.33
N HIS A 21 -1.03 -9.03 3.10
CA HIS A 21 -1.86 -10.05 2.44
C HIS A 21 -1.41 -11.50 2.72
N MET A 22 -0.36 -11.71 3.53
CA MET A 22 0.13 -13.03 3.94
C MET A 22 -0.41 -13.40 5.33
N ARG A 23 -0.53 -14.71 5.56
CA ARG A 23 -0.93 -15.27 6.88
C ARG A 23 0.23 -15.27 7.87
N GLY A 24 -0.12 -15.38 9.16
CA GLY A 24 0.84 -15.53 10.26
C GLY A 24 1.51 -14.22 10.67
N LYS A 25 0.81 -13.11 10.50
CA LYS A 25 1.12 -11.83 11.12
C LYS A 25 0.77 -11.85 12.60
N SER A 26 1.35 -10.95 13.35
CA SER A 26 0.93 -10.57 14.70
C SER A 26 1.14 -9.07 14.87
N VAL A 27 0.36 -8.46 15.74
CA VAL A 27 0.41 -7.03 16.01
C VAL A 27 0.89 -6.79 17.44
N VAL A 28 1.52 -5.64 17.67
CA VAL A 28 1.89 -5.18 19.01
C VAL A 28 0.64 -4.69 19.73
N GLU A 29 0.73 -4.44 21.04
CA GLU A 29 -0.34 -3.78 21.79
C GLU A 29 -0.68 -2.43 21.15
N ALA A 30 -1.98 -2.11 21.09
CA ALA A 30 -2.46 -0.91 20.40
C ALA A 30 -1.86 0.37 21.01
N GLU A 31 -1.74 0.41 22.32
CA GLU A 31 -1.19 1.53 23.07
C GLU A 31 0.31 1.72 22.83
N GLU A 32 1.04 0.61 22.60
CA GLU A 32 2.45 0.66 22.18
C GLU A 32 2.60 1.33 20.81
N HIS A 33 1.77 0.94 19.85
CA HIS A 33 1.82 1.55 18.52
C HIS A 33 1.33 2.99 18.53
N ALA A 34 0.28 3.30 19.28
CA ALA A 34 -0.18 4.68 19.50
C ALA A 34 0.93 5.58 20.07
N ALA A 35 1.75 5.05 21.00
CA ALA A 35 2.90 5.79 21.52
C ALA A 35 3.96 6.07 20.42
N LYS A 36 4.19 5.13 19.50
CA LYS A 36 5.09 5.33 18.34
C LYS A 36 4.55 6.41 17.40
N VAL A 37 3.24 6.38 17.11
CA VAL A 37 2.56 7.40 16.28
C VAL A 37 2.68 8.78 16.94
N ARG A 38 2.44 8.88 18.25
CA ARG A 38 2.57 10.13 19.00
C ARG A 38 3.99 10.68 18.98
N ALA A 39 4.98 9.84 19.19
CA ALA A 39 6.38 10.23 19.11
C ALA A 39 6.76 10.79 17.72
N ALA A 40 6.21 10.19 16.64
CA ALA A 40 6.39 10.70 15.29
C ALA A 40 5.68 12.05 15.08
N ALA A 41 4.46 12.19 15.61
CA ALA A 41 3.69 13.44 15.55
C ALA A 41 4.40 14.57 16.29
N ASP A 42 4.92 14.32 17.48
CA ASP A 42 5.70 15.29 18.27
C ASP A 42 7.00 15.69 17.55
N ALA A 43 7.71 14.71 16.97
CA ALA A 43 8.95 14.96 16.23
C ALA A 43 8.78 15.74 14.92
N ARG A 44 7.56 15.85 14.42
CA ARG A 44 7.21 16.64 13.22
C ARG A 44 7.35 18.15 13.45
N ASP A 45 7.10 18.63 14.69
CA ASP A 45 7.29 20.01 15.15
C ASP A 45 6.66 21.07 14.22
N GLY A 46 5.39 20.84 13.83
CA GLY A 46 4.62 21.74 12.97
C GLY A 46 5.00 21.75 11.49
N GLU A 47 6.00 21.00 11.06
CA GLU A 47 6.36 20.88 9.66
C GLU A 47 5.34 19.99 8.87
N ARG A 48 5.27 20.20 7.56
CA ARG A 48 4.46 19.39 6.66
C ARG A 48 5.11 18.01 6.47
N PHE A 49 4.72 17.05 7.29
CA PHE A 49 5.19 15.67 7.22
C PHE A 49 4.01 14.75 7.55
N ILE A 50 3.62 13.91 6.60
CA ILE A 50 2.42 13.05 6.73
C ILE A 50 2.76 11.81 7.53
N ILE A 51 1.97 11.51 8.56
CA ILE A 51 2.06 10.30 9.35
C ILE A 51 0.85 9.45 9.03
N THR A 52 1.08 8.34 8.33
CA THR A 52 0.07 7.32 8.06
C THR A 52 0.21 6.23 9.11
N ALA A 53 -0.82 6.01 9.90
CA ALA A 53 -0.86 4.89 10.84
C ALA A 53 -1.61 3.71 10.22
N ARG A 54 -0.90 2.58 10.08
CA ARG A 54 -1.42 1.35 9.54
C ARG A 54 -1.65 0.34 10.65
N THR A 55 -2.82 -0.31 10.60
CA THR A 55 -3.10 -1.50 11.41
C THR A 55 -3.28 -2.74 10.54
N ASP A 56 -2.67 -3.82 10.95
CA ASP A 56 -2.86 -5.16 10.39
C ASP A 56 -3.81 -6.03 11.24
N ALA A 57 -4.47 -5.43 12.25
CA ALA A 57 -5.35 -6.11 13.19
C ALA A 57 -6.62 -6.70 12.55
N LEU A 58 -7.02 -6.24 11.37
CA LEU A 58 -8.16 -6.82 10.65
C LEU A 58 -7.99 -8.34 10.42
N ASP A 59 -6.78 -8.77 10.09
CA ASP A 59 -6.48 -10.19 9.84
C ASP A 59 -6.25 -10.99 11.13
N THR A 60 -5.75 -10.37 12.18
CA THR A 60 -5.37 -11.03 13.44
C THR A 60 -6.49 -11.03 14.48
N ASP A 61 -7.20 -9.92 14.61
CA ASP A 61 -8.13 -9.65 15.71
C ASP A 61 -9.54 -9.24 15.23
N GLY A 62 -9.72 -9.02 13.93
CA GLY A 62 -10.99 -8.71 13.30
C GLY A 62 -11.29 -7.21 13.18
N MET A 63 -12.45 -6.91 12.59
CA MET A 63 -12.83 -5.55 12.18
C MET A 63 -12.98 -4.59 13.36
N ASP A 64 -13.66 -4.99 14.41
CA ASP A 64 -13.93 -4.13 15.57
C ASP A 64 -12.61 -3.64 16.21
N GLU A 65 -11.65 -4.54 16.36
CA GLU A 65 -10.33 -4.18 16.89
C GLU A 65 -9.52 -3.32 15.89
N ALA A 66 -9.59 -3.59 14.61
CA ALA A 66 -8.94 -2.76 13.60
C ALA A 66 -9.47 -1.33 13.61
N LEU A 67 -10.78 -1.14 13.71
CA LEU A 67 -11.41 0.18 13.81
C LEU A 67 -11.03 0.90 15.11
N ARG A 68 -11.07 0.19 16.24
CA ARG A 68 -10.65 0.72 17.55
C ARG A 68 -9.21 1.23 17.50
N ARG A 69 -8.29 0.44 16.93
CA ARG A 69 -6.88 0.80 16.78
C ARG A 69 -6.70 2.03 15.89
N ALA A 70 -7.36 2.04 14.73
CA ALA A 70 -7.28 3.17 13.81
C ALA A 70 -7.71 4.49 14.47
N LEU A 71 -8.80 4.48 15.25
CA LEU A 71 -9.26 5.65 16.00
C LEU A 71 -8.25 6.06 17.09
N LEU A 72 -7.68 5.11 17.83
CA LEU A 72 -6.62 5.37 18.80
C LEU A 72 -5.38 6.00 18.16
N TYR A 73 -5.01 5.55 16.97
CA TYR A 73 -3.88 6.11 16.22
C TYR A 73 -4.17 7.51 15.68
N LYS A 74 -5.44 7.78 15.32
CA LYS A 74 -5.88 9.14 14.97
C LYS A 74 -5.71 10.10 16.15
N GLU A 75 -6.16 9.70 17.33
CA GLU A 75 -5.99 10.47 18.57
C GLU A 75 -4.52 10.66 18.94
N ALA A 76 -3.65 9.71 18.59
CA ALA A 76 -2.21 9.80 18.79
C ALA A 76 -1.51 10.76 17.79
N GLY A 77 -2.21 11.28 16.79
CA GLY A 77 -1.70 12.29 15.86
C GLY A 77 -1.42 11.79 14.43
N ALA A 78 -1.96 10.63 14.04
CA ALA A 78 -1.92 10.19 12.65
C ALA A 78 -2.73 11.12 11.75
N ASP A 79 -2.17 11.47 10.59
CA ASP A 79 -2.84 12.26 9.57
C ASP A 79 -3.76 11.38 8.71
N VAL A 80 -3.26 10.21 8.30
CA VAL A 80 -3.95 9.23 7.46
C VAL A 80 -4.12 7.92 8.20
N LEU A 81 -5.29 7.30 8.11
CA LEU A 81 -5.57 5.98 8.67
C LEU A 81 -5.56 4.92 7.58
N PHE A 82 -5.00 3.77 7.92
CA PHE A 82 -4.83 2.68 6.99
C PHE A 82 -5.12 1.33 7.66
N VAL A 83 -6.26 0.72 7.32
CA VAL A 83 -6.60 -0.65 7.72
C VAL A 83 -6.20 -1.59 6.59
N GLU A 84 -5.27 -2.49 6.84
CA GLU A 84 -4.69 -3.37 5.82
C GLU A 84 -5.58 -4.58 5.54
N GLY A 85 -5.75 -4.86 4.24
CA GLY A 85 -6.28 -6.11 3.72
C GLY A 85 -7.78 -6.34 3.91
N PRO A 86 -8.67 -5.33 3.75
CA PRO A 86 -10.11 -5.56 3.70
C PRO A 86 -10.43 -6.54 2.55
N ARG A 87 -11.42 -7.45 2.78
CA ARG A 87 -11.65 -8.61 1.91
C ARG A 87 -12.92 -8.50 1.08
N SER A 88 -13.72 -7.45 1.32
CA SER A 88 -14.97 -7.25 0.59
C SER A 88 -15.30 -5.77 0.45
N ARG A 89 -16.29 -5.47 -0.40
CA ARG A 89 -16.88 -4.13 -0.53
C ARG A 89 -17.45 -3.65 0.81
N GLU A 90 -18.16 -4.53 1.50
CA GLU A 90 -18.84 -4.22 2.77
C GLU A 90 -17.82 -3.84 3.85
N GLU A 91 -16.66 -4.49 3.87
CA GLU A 91 -15.56 -4.13 4.79
C GLU A 91 -14.97 -2.77 4.45
N LEU A 92 -14.77 -2.45 3.15
CA LEU A 92 -14.30 -1.13 2.72
C LEU A 92 -15.31 -0.02 3.05
N GLU A 93 -16.59 -0.23 2.76
CA GLU A 93 -17.67 0.71 3.08
C GLU A 93 -17.81 0.90 4.60
N LEU A 94 -17.60 -0.15 5.39
CA LEU A 94 -17.60 -0.06 6.85
C LEU A 94 -16.44 0.79 7.36
N ILE A 95 -15.22 0.55 6.87
CA ILE A 95 -14.04 1.35 7.20
C ILE A 95 -14.26 2.82 6.84
N GLY A 96 -14.76 3.09 5.61
CA GLY A 96 -15.02 4.46 5.14
C GLY A 96 -16.08 5.20 5.93
N ARG A 97 -17.08 4.48 6.47
CA ARG A 97 -18.14 5.05 7.29
C ARG A 97 -17.73 5.31 8.73
N GLU A 98 -16.97 4.39 9.33
CA GLU A 98 -16.64 4.41 10.76
C GLU A 98 -15.37 5.23 11.08
N LEU A 99 -14.46 5.40 10.11
CA LEU A 99 -13.21 6.11 10.33
C LEU A 99 -13.22 7.52 9.72
N PRO A 100 -12.65 8.52 10.42
CA PRO A 100 -12.53 9.86 9.87
C PRO A 100 -11.49 9.88 8.73
N PRO A 101 -11.79 10.56 7.60
CA PRO A 101 -10.83 10.74 6.52
C PRO A 101 -9.63 11.63 6.95
N PRO A 102 -8.50 11.59 6.21
CA PRO A 102 -8.27 10.80 5.01
C PRO A 102 -7.91 9.34 5.30
N LEU A 103 -8.36 8.44 4.44
CA LEU A 103 -8.10 7.00 4.53
C LEU A 103 -7.19 6.54 3.38
N ALA A 104 -6.39 5.50 3.63
CA ALA A 104 -5.57 4.84 2.63
C ALA A 104 -5.98 3.36 2.48
N VAL A 105 -5.82 2.83 1.26
CA VAL A 105 -6.02 1.41 0.95
C VAL A 105 -4.97 0.92 -0.05
N ASN A 106 -4.55 -0.33 0.09
CA ASN A 106 -3.73 -1.02 -0.90
C ASN A 106 -4.57 -2.01 -1.71
N LEU A 107 -4.40 -1.94 -3.03
CA LEU A 107 -4.86 -2.97 -3.96
C LEU A 107 -3.66 -3.81 -4.39
N VAL A 108 -3.72 -5.11 -4.10
CA VAL A 108 -2.68 -6.07 -4.43
C VAL A 108 -3.24 -7.07 -5.42
N ASP A 109 -2.67 -7.15 -6.61
CA ASP A 109 -3.09 -8.11 -7.64
C ASP A 109 -2.98 -9.54 -7.10
N GLY A 110 -4.10 -10.26 -7.05
CA GLY A 110 -4.19 -11.59 -6.44
C GLY A 110 -4.15 -11.60 -4.90
N GLY A 111 -4.24 -10.45 -4.26
CA GLY A 111 -4.31 -10.31 -2.79
C GLY A 111 -5.73 -10.47 -2.23
N ASN A 112 -5.90 -10.07 -0.97
CA ASN A 112 -7.18 -10.22 -0.26
C ASN A 112 -8.21 -9.17 -0.66
N THR A 113 -7.78 -7.94 -0.95
CA THR A 113 -8.67 -6.81 -1.24
C THR A 113 -9.15 -6.88 -2.69
N PRO A 114 -10.46 -6.89 -2.95
CA PRO A 114 -11.00 -6.82 -4.29
C PRO A 114 -10.59 -5.54 -5.01
N HIS A 115 -10.48 -5.60 -6.33
CA HIS A 115 -10.19 -4.42 -7.15
C HIS A 115 -11.46 -3.59 -7.37
N PHE A 116 -11.33 -2.29 -7.12
CA PHE A 116 -12.33 -1.27 -7.37
C PHE A 116 -11.73 -0.14 -8.19
N GLY A 117 -12.59 0.60 -8.90
CA GLY A 117 -12.19 1.83 -9.57
C GLY A 117 -11.84 2.94 -8.55
N LEU A 118 -11.02 3.91 -8.97
CA LEU A 118 -10.65 5.02 -8.10
C LEU A 118 -11.87 5.84 -7.64
N GLU A 119 -12.84 6.06 -8.53
CA GLU A 119 -14.08 6.77 -8.22
C GLU A 119 -14.89 6.06 -7.14
N GLU A 120 -15.00 4.71 -7.23
CA GLU A 120 -15.71 3.92 -6.23
C GLU A 120 -15.03 3.99 -4.85
N LEU A 121 -13.69 3.97 -4.81
CA LEU A 121 -12.93 4.07 -3.57
C LEU A 121 -13.01 5.48 -2.97
N GLU A 122 -13.03 6.52 -3.79
CA GLU A 122 -13.25 7.90 -3.35
C GLU A 122 -14.65 8.07 -2.71
N GLU A 123 -15.69 7.50 -3.33
CA GLU A 123 -17.06 7.47 -2.78
C GLU A 123 -17.13 6.75 -1.42
N MET A 124 -16.28 5.72 -1.21
CA MET A 124 -16.15 5.02 0.07
C MET A 124 -15.28 5.79 1.10
N GLY A 125 -14.70 6.95 0.73
CA GLY A 125 -13.90 7.80 1.62
C GLY A 125 -12.39 7.56 1.58
N PHE A 126 -11.89 6.78 0.63
CA PHE A 126 -10.45 6.56 0.47
C PHE A 126 -9.80 7.66 -0.37
N PHE A 127 -8.85 8.35 0.22
CA PHE A 127 -8.08 9.43 -0.40
C PHE A 127 -6.82 8.94 -1.13
N SER A 128 -6.20 7.87 -0.62
CA SER A 128 -4.95 7.32 -1.15
C SER A 128 -5.12 5.85 -1.48
N VAL A 129 -4.80 5.50 -2.73
CA VAL A 129 -4.89 4.13 -3.23
C VAL A 129 -3.52 3.67 -3.75
N GLY A 130 -2.99 2.59 -3.18
CA GLY A 130 -1.73 2.00 -3.61
C GLY A 130 -1.94 0.77 -4.51
N PHE A 131 -1.51 0.84 -5.77
CA PHE A 131 -1.38 -0.31 -6.68
C PHE A 131 0.04 -0.89 -6.50
N VAL A 132 0.24 -1.63 -5.40
CA VAL A 132 1.57 -1.87 -4.84
C VAL A 132 2.44 -2.85 -5.62
N VAL A 133 1.86 -3.75 -6.41
CA VAL A 133 2.60 -4.79 -7.14
C VAL A 133 2.29 -4.85 -8.63
N SER A 134 1.29 -4.12 -9.13
CA SER A 134 0.83 -4.19 -10.52
C SER A 134 1.96 -3.96 -11.52
N GLY A 135 2.74 -2.90 -11.35
CA GLY A 135 3.89 -2.61 -12.21
C GLY A 135 4.99 -3.68 -12.10
N LEU A 136 5.26 -4.17 -10.89
CA LEU A 136 6.25 -5.23 -10.68
C LEU A 136 5.84 -6.53 -11.34
N TYR A 137 4.58 -6.94 -11.19
CA TYR A 137 4.07 -8.18 -11.79
C TYR A 137 4.01 -8.09 -13.32
N ALA A 138 3.62 -6.94 -13.86
CA ALA A 138 3.66 -6.70 -15.31
C ALA A 138 5.09 -6.78 -15.85
N ALA A 139 6.07 -6.14 -15.21
CA ALA A 139 7.46 -6.18 -15.58
C ALA A 139 8.03 -7.61 -15.47
N ALA A 140 7.76 -8.32 -14.39
CA ALA A 140 8.22 -9.70 -14.19
C ALA A 140 7.68 -10.64 -15.28
N ALA A 141 6.40 -10.54 -15.62
CA ALA A 141 5.79 -11.33 -16.69
C ALA A 141 6.38 -11.00 -18.07
N ALA A 142 6.67 -9.72 -18.33
CA ALA A 142 7.32 -9.31 -19.58
C ALA A 142 8.76 -9.86 -19.69
N LEU A 143 9.54 -9.77 -18.61
CA LEU A 143 10.90 -10.30 -18.55
C LEU A 143 10.91 -11.84 -18.70
N GLU A 144 10.03 -12.54 -17.98
CA GLU A 144 9.92 -14.00 -18.11
C GLU A 144 9.59 -14.42 -19.54
N ARG A 145 8.60 -13.79 -20.18
CA ARG A 145 8.23 -14.05 -21.57
C ARG A 145 9.40 -13.82 -22.51
N THR A 146 10.12 -12.71 -22.35
CA THR A 146 11.25 -12.34 -23.20
C THR A 146 12.40 -13.35 -23.10
N TYR A 147 12.80 -13.69 -21.87
CA TYR A 147 13.90 -14.62 -21.65
C TYR A 147 13.54 -16.07 -22.00
N ARG A 148 12.31 -16.49 -21.81
CA ARG A 148 11.81 -17.79 -22.27
C ARG A 148 11.90 -17.89 -23.80
N HIS A 149 11.42 -16.89 -24.51
CA HIS A 149 11.51 -16.83 -25.98
C HIS A 149 12.98 -16.86 -26.47
N LEU A 150 13.86 -16.10 -25.81
CA LEU A 150 15.30 -16.08 -26.14
C LEU A 150 15.95 -17.46 -25.95
N LEU A 151 15.61 -18.17 -24.86
CA LEU A 151 16.12 -19.53 -24.60
C LEU A 151 15.63 -20.54 -25.65
N GLU A 152 14.39 -20.42 -26.08
CA GLU A 152 13.78 -21.36 -27.06
C GLU A 152 14.23 -21.10 -28.47
N HIS A 153 14.47 -19.84 -28.88
CA HIS A 153 14.71 -19.46 -30.28
C HIS A 153 16.12 -18.90 -30.54
N GLY A 154 16.91 -18.64 -29.50
CA GLY A 154 18.24 -18.03 -29.63
C GLY A 154 18.20 -16.58 -30.12
N SER A 155 17.04 -15.92 -30.14
CA SER A 155 16.81 -14.59 -30.66
C SER A 155 15.61 -13.93 -30.00
N THR A 156 15.59 -12.60 -29.95
CA THR A 156 14.42 -11.81 -29.58
C THR A 156 13.56 -11.38 -30.76
N GLY A 157 13.92 -11.82 -31.99
CA GLY A 157 13.12 -11.61 -33.21
C GLY A 157 11.70 -12.15 -33.02
N GLY A 158 10.69 -11.39 -33.46
CA GLY A 158 9.28 -11.73 -33.28
C GLY A 158 8.66 -11.18 -31.98
N LEU A 159 9.42 -10.53 -31.09
CA LEU A 159 8.91 -9.87 -29.88
C LEU A 159 8.72 -8.36 -30.03
N SER A 160 9.09 -7.77 -31.15
CA SER A 160 9.09 -6.31 -31.36
C SER A 160 7.74 -5.65 -31.07
N GLU A 161 6.63 -6.32 -31.41
CA GLU A 161 5.28 -5.78 -31.13
C GLU A 161 4.90 -5.77 -29.62
N THR A 162 5.65 -6.50 -28.80
CA THR A 162 5.42 -6.58 -27.34
C THR A 162 6.47 -5.83 -26.54
N MET A 163 7.39 -5.16 -27.23
CA MET A 163 8.49 -4.41 -26.64
C MET A 163 8.37 -2.94 -27.05
N MET A 164 8.84 -2.07 -26.18
CA MET A 164 9.02 -0.66 -26.54
C MET A 164 10.09 -0.54 -27.64
N SER A 165 9.89 0.32 -28.60
CA SER A 165 10.91 0.62 -29.62
C SER A 165 12.11 1.34 -28.98
N PHE A 166 13.23 1.38 -29.72
CA PHE A 166 14.44 2.08 -29.26
C PHE A 166 14.17 3.57 -29.02
N ASP A 167 13.43 4.21 -29.93
CA ASP A 167 13.13 5.64 -29.85
C ASP A 167 12.16 5.93 -28.68
N GLU A 168 11.08 5.16 -28.54
CA GLU A 168 10.14 5.29 -27.42
C GLU A 168 10.83 5.11 -26.06
N PHE A 169 11.78 4.17 -25.96
CA PHE A 169 12.51 3.98 -24.71
C PHE A 169 13.42 5.16 -24.40
N ASN A 170 14.17 5.66 -25.43
CA ASN A 170 15.05 6.81 -25.26
C ASN A 170 14.27 8.09 -24.86
N ASP A 171 13.13 8.32 -25.51
CA ASP A 171 12.24 9.43 -25.14
C ASP A 171 11.76 9.33 -23.70
N MET A 172 11.34 8.12 -23.29
CA MET A 172 10.86 7.87 -21.93
C MET A 172 11.91 8.16 -20.85
N ILE A 173 13.20 7.84 -21.12
CA ILE A 173 14.29 8.07 -20.14
C ILE A 173 15.01 9.41 -20.34
N GLY A 174 14.59 10.23 -21.31
CA GLY A 174 15.13 11.56 -21.57
C GLY A 174 16.54 11.56 -22.20
N VAL A 175 16.86 10.55 -23.01
CA VAL A 175 18.09 10.53 -23.84
C VAL A 175 17.76 11.21 -25.16
N GLU A 176 18.48 12.32 -25.44
CA GLU A 176 18.43 13.05 -26.72
C GLU A 176 19.33 12.38 -27.78
#